data_06938d8b438ead5dc115e10447c47bde
#
_entry.id   06938d8b438ead5dc115e10447c47bde
#
_cell.length_a   1.000
_cell.length_b   1.000
_cell.length_c   1.000
_cell.angle_alpha   90.00
_cell.angle_beta   90.00
_cell.angle_gamma   90.00
#
_symmetry.space_group_name_H-M   'P 1'
#
loop_
_entity.id
_entity.type
_entity.pdbx_description
1 polymer ?
#
loop_
_entity_poly.entity_id
_entity_poly.type
_entity_poly.pdbx_seq_one_letter_code
_entity_poly.pdbx_strand_id
1 'polypeptide(L)'
;DTGLKLNYETHHGPWRGTYDPDVIENLWNIGASFILQTPYVNSKVKQMVKAIEESNHVSCDAHIYHGKKNSSSFKPHCDNSINLVVQCKGHCRWKVWSIINNGVDTYPDLRERPALEVVMNPGDAIIVPKGQIHHAQPLTDRISVSFAFSPGPKTIQRNISLDWDSK
;
A
#
# COMPACT_ATOMS: atom_id res chain seq x y z
N ASP A 1 -17.54 -13.62 -13.73
CA ASP A 1 -17.60 -12.35 -12.96
C ASP A 1 -16.69 -12.52 -11.74
N THR A 2 -15.47 -12.00 -11.77
CA THR A 2 -14.46 -12.26 -10.72
C THR A 2 -14.71 -11.44 -9.46
N GLY A 3 -15.68 -10.51 -9.47
CA GLY A 3 -15.98 -9.62 -8.35
C GLY A 3 -14.78 -8.80 -7.85
N LEU A 4 -13.72 -8.73 -8.64
CA LEU A 4 -12.49 -8.04 -8.25
C LEU A 4 -12.74 -6.55 -8.23
N LYS A 5 -12.80 -5.97 -7.04
CA LYS A 5 -12.81 -4.51 -6.88
C LYS A 5 -11.37 -4.04 -6.82
N LEU A 6 -10.98 -3.23 -7.79
CA LEU A 6 -9.68 -2.57 -7.79
C LEU A 6 -9.83 -1.15 -7.25
N ASN A 7 -8.99 -0.81 -6.29
CA ASN A 7 -8.79 0.57 -5.90
C ASN A 7 -7.57 1.07 -6.66
N TYR A 8 -7.69 2.18 -7.34
CA TYR A 8 -6.56 2.85 -7.95
C TYR A 8 -6.62 4.35 -7.64
N GLU A 9 -5.45 4.92 -7.43
CA GLU A 9 -5.31 6.35 -7.28
C GLU A 9 -4.88 6.96 -8.61
N THR A 10 -5.62 7.97 -9.01
CA THR A 10 -5.22 8.88 -10.08
C THR A 10 -4.70 10.17 -9.47
N HIS A 11 -4.22 11.10 -10.28
CA HIS A 11 -3.90 12.46 -9.81
C HIS A 11 -5.12 13.19 -9.20
N HIS A 12 -6.30 12.63 -9.35
CA HIS A 12 -7.58 13.16 -8.86
C HIS A 12 -8.13 12.40 -7.65
N GLY A 13 -7.35 11.50 -7.04
CA GLY A 13 -7.74 10.72 -5.88
C GLY A 13 -8.09 9.25 -6.17
N PRO A 14 -8.45 8.48 -5.13
CA PRO A 14 -8.76 7.07 -5.26
C PRO A 14 -10.05 6.85 -6.02
N TRP A 15 -10.02 5.94 -6.99
CA TRP A 15 -11.21 5.48 -7.68
C TRP A 15 -11.56 4.05 -7.25
N ARG A 16 -12.84 3.81 -7.00
CA ARG A 16 -13.38 2.50 -6.64
C ARG A 16 -14.45 2.12 -7.65
N GLY A 17 -14.25 1.04 -8.37
CA GLY A 17 -15.19 0.59 -9.39
C GLY A 17 -15.12 -0.90 -9.63
N THR A 18 -15.99 -1.37 -10.52
CA THR A 18 -15.94 -2.73 -11.05
C THR A 18 -14.74 -2.88 -11.98
N TYR A 19 -14.20 -4.09 -12.04
CA TYR A 19 -13.11 -4.42 -12.95
C TYR A 19 -13.57 -4.26 -14.41
N ASP A 20 -12.91 -3.36 -15.13
CA ASP A 20 -13.01 -3.20 -16.57
C ASP A 20 -11.60 -3.31 -17.15
N PRO A 21 -11.30 -4.36 -17.93
CA PRO A 21 -9.97 -4.59 -18.49
C PRO A 21 -9.44 -3.42 -19.31
N ASP A 22 -10.29 -2.79 -20.12
CA ASP A 22 -9.88 -1.70 -21.00
C ASP A 22 -9.53 -0.44 -20.21
N VAL A 23 -10.30 -0.14 -19.17
CA VAL A 23 -9.99 0.96 -18.23
C VAL A 23 -8.69 0.70 -17.51
N ILE A 24 -8.47 -0.53 -17.03
CA ILE A 24 -7.22 -0.91 -16.33
C ILE A 24 -6.02 -0.78 -17.27
N GLU A 25 -6.13 -1.26 -18.51
CA GLU A 25 -5.06 -1.14 -19.49
C GLU A 25 -4.74 0.31 -19.82
N ASN A 26 -5.76 1.13 -20.04
CA ASN A 26 -5.60 2.56 -20.32
C ASN A 26 -4.90 3.28 -19.15
N LEU A 27 -5.34 3.03 -17.92
CA LEU A 27 -4.72 3.60 -16.71
C LEU A 27 -3.28 3.14 -16.54
N TRP A 28 -3.01 1.86 -16.79
CA TRP A 28 -1.65 1.33 -16.79
C TRP A 28 -0.76 2.03 -17.81
N ASN A 29 -1.29 2.29 -19.00
CA ASN A 29 -0.55 2.93 -20.08
C ASN A 29 -0.20 4.39 -19.79
N ILE A 30 -1.03 5.10 -19.04
CA ILE A 30 -0.73 6.47 -18.58
C ILE A 30 0.09 6.53 -17.27
N GLY A 31 0.52 5.37 -16.73
CA GLY A 31 1.42 5.30 -15.58
C GLY A 31 0.73 5.23 -14.21
N ALA A 32 -0.53 4.85 -14.16
CA ALA A 32 -1.20 4.60 -12.88
C ALA A 32 -0.58 3.41 -12.14
N SER A 33 -0.61 3.45 -10.81
CA SER A 33 -0.29 2.33 -9.94
C SER A 33 -1.56 1.66 -9.46
N PHE A 34 -1.51 0.33 -9.29
CA PHE A 34 -2.63 -0.45 -8.77
C PHE A 34 -2.33 -0.93 -7.37
N ILE A 35 -3.36 -0.92 -6.52
CA ILE A 35 -3.30 -1.43 -5.16
C ILE A 35 -4.40 -2.46 -4.99
N LEU A 36 -4.00 -3.71 -4.71
CA LEU A 36 -4.91 -4.77 -4.31
C LEU A 36 -4.88 -4.86 -2.79
N GLN A 37 -6.03 -4.64 -2.18
CA GLN A 37 -6.20 -4.71 -0.72
C GLN A 37 -6.71 -6.09 -0.28
N THR A 38 -6.49 -6.45 0.99
CA THR A 38 -7.24 -7.53 1.63
C THR A 38 -8.75 -7.20 1.52
N PRO A 39 -9.61 -8.13 1.09
CA PRO A 39 -9.45 -9.57 0.94
C PRO A 39 -9.07 -10.08 -0.46
N TYR A 40 -8.71 -9.20 -1.39
CA TYR A 40 -8.51 -9.54 -2.81
C TYR A 40 -7.13 -10.14 -3.13
N VAL A 41 -6.23 -10.18 -2.16
CA VAL A 41 -4.91 -10.81 -2.32
C VAL A 41 -5.03 -12.33 -2.41
N ASN A 42 -4.02 -12.97 -3.00
CA ASN A 42 -3.98 -14.41 -3.16
C ASN A 42 -3.87 -15.18 -1.81
N SER A 43 -4.10 -16.50 -1.86
CA SER A 43 -4.10 -17.35 -0.67
C SER A 43 -2.78 -17.35 0.10
N LYS A 44 -1.62 -17.24 -0.57
CA LYS A 44 -0.32 -17.18 0.10
C LYS A 44 -0.18 -15.92 0.93
N VAL A 45 -0.56 -14.77 0.38
CA VAL A 45 -0.54 -13.50 1.13
C VAL A 45 -1.51 -13.54 2.30
N LYS A 46 -2.71 -14.14 2.14
CA LYS A 46 -3.66 -14.34 3.25
C LYS A 46 -3.09 -15.22 4.35
N GLN A 47 -2.35 -16.28 4.01
CA GLN A 47 -1.67 -17.12 4.98
C GLN A 47 -0.59 -16.35 5.74
N MET A 48 0.16 -15.47 5.07
CA MET A 48 1.15 -14.60 5.72
C MET A 48 0.48 -13.60 6.67
N VAL A 49 -0.63 -12.98 6.27
CA VAL A 49 -1.43 -12.12 7.15
C VAL A 49 -1.80 -12.87 8.42
N LYS A 50 -2.40 -14.06 8.27
CA LYS A 50 -2.80 -14.90 9.39
C LYS A 50 -1.61 -15.26 10.30
N ALA A 51 -0.48 -15.64 9.74
CA ALA A 51 0.73 -15.96 10.50
C ALA A 51 1.24 -14.74 11.30
N ILE A 52 1.22 -13.54 10.72
CA ILE A 52 1.60 -12.30 11.41
C ILE A 52 0.65 -12.01 12.57
N GLU A 53 -0.66 -12.14 12.34
CA GLU A 53 -1.69 -11.90 13.36
C GLU A 53 -1.55 -12.86 14.54
N GLU A 54 -1.38 -14.16 14.26
CA GLU A 54 -1.27 -15.20 15.29
C GLU A 54 0.04 -15.09 16.10
N SER A 55 1.15 -14.79 15.41
CA SER A 55 2.46 -14.75 16.07
C SER A 55 2.69 -13.49 16.91
N ASN A 56 2.01 -12.39 16.60
CA ASN A 56 2.27 -11.09 17.21
C ASN A 56 1.06 -10.51 17.95
N HIS A 57 -0.07 -11.20 17.94
CA HIS A 57 -1.34 -10.73 18.54
C HIS A 57 -1.74 -9.34 18.04
N VAL A 58 -1.61 -9.11 16.74
CA VAL A 58 -1.92 -7.84 16.07
C VAL A 58 -3.04 -8.02 15.05
N SER A 59 -3.61 -6.92 14.61
CA SER A 59 -4.44 -6.87 13.39
C SER A 59 -3.55 -6.57 12.20
N CYS A 60 -3.69 -7.30 11.11
CA CYS A 60 -2.87 -7.16 9.91
C CYS A 60 -3.72 -7.09 8.65
N ASP A 61 -3.43 -6.11 7.80
CA ASP A 61 -3.94 -6.01 6.44
C ASP A 61 -2.80 -6.11 5.43
N ALA A 62 -3.08 -6.65 4.24
CA ALA A 62 -2.11 -6.73 3.18
C ALA A 62 -2.52 -5.88 1.98
N HIS A 63 -1.55 -5.17 1.41
CA HIS A 63 -1.69 -4.38 0.20
C HIS A 63 -0.63 -4.81 -0.82
N ILE A 64 -1.06 -5.17 -2.03
CA ILE A 64 -0.15 -5.44 -3.14
C ILE A 64 -0.10 -4.20 -4.02
N TYR A 65 1.08 -3.64 -4.17
CA TYR A 65 1.35 -2.50 -5.03
C TYR A 65 1.95 -2.96 -6.35
N HIS A 66 1.32 -2.61 -7.45
CA HIS A 66 1.82 -2.83 -8.80
C HIS A 66 1.93 -1.49 -9.51
N GLY A 67 3.12 -1.09 -9.88
CA GLY A 67 3.38 0.20 -10.52
C GLY A 67 4.48 0.11 -11.57
N LYS A 68 4.37 0.96 -12.59
CA LYS A 68 5.38 1.14 -13.62
C LYS A 68 6.59 1.91 -13.10
N LYS A 69 7.69 1.84 -13.84
CA LYS A 69 8.85 2.71 -13.66
C LYS A 69 8.42 4.18 -13.54
N ASN A 70 8.96 4.87 -12.54
CA ASN A 70 8.68 6.27 -12.23
C ASN A 70 7.22 6.60 -11.86
N SER A 71 6.33 5.60 -11.77
CA SER A 71 5.04 5.82 -11.14
C SER A 71 5.24 6.04 -9.64
N SER A 72 4.46 6.93 -9.05
CA SER A 72 4.42 7.10 -7.60
C SER A 72 2.97 6.94 -7.17
N SER A 73 2.68 5.91 -6.40
CA SER A 73 1.32 5.70 -5.89
C SER A 73 0.92 6.81 -4.94
N PHE A 74 1.86 7.23 -4.11
CA PHE A 74 1.66 8.27 -3.11
C PHE A 74 2.83 9.24 -3.10
N LYS A 75 2.54 10.50 -2.81
CA LYS A 75 3.54 11.48 -2.40
C LYS A 75 4.16 11.04 -1.06
N PRO A 76 5.27 11.66 -0.63
CA PRO A 76 5.76 11.43 0.72
C PRO A 76 4.64 11.59 1.75
N HIS A 77 4.43 10.56 2.58
CA HIS A 77 3.34 10.46 3.55
C HIS A 77 3.76 9.61 4.75
N CYS A 78 2.91 9.52 5.74
CA CYS A 78 3.03 8.57 6.84
C CYS A 78 1.74 7.75 6.97
N ASP A 79 1.88 6.57 7.53
CA ASP A 79 0.76 5.66 7.79
C ASP A 79 0.41 5.60 9.28
N ASN A 80 -0.84 5.29 9.57
CA ASN A 80 -1.31 5.07 10.93
C ASN A 80 -1.09 3.64 11.43
N SER A 81 -0.25 2.88 10.74
CA SER A 81 0.14 1.49 11.03
C SER A 81 1.65 1.31 10.92
N ILE A 82 2.16 0.24 11.49
CA ILE A 82 3.50 -0.24 11.17
C ILE A 82 3.40 -1.01 9.86
N ASN A 83 4.30 -0.77 8.93
CA ASN A 83 4.31 -1.44 7.64
C ASN A 83 5.57 -2.29 7.47
N LEU A 84 5.39 -3.59 7.26
CA LEU A 84 6.43 -4.46 6.73
C LEU A 84 6.22 -4.56 5.22
N VAL A 85 7.13 -3.99 4.44
CA VAL A 85 7.06 -4.02 2.99
C VAL A 85 8.10 -4.97 2.42
N VAL A 86 7.64 -5.91 1.59
CA VAL A 86 8.49 -6.87 0.88
C VAL A 86 8.49 -6.54 -0.60
N GLN A 87 9.67 -6.37 -1.18
CA GLN A 87 9.84 -6.19 -2.61
C GLN A 87 9.81 -7.55 -3.32
N CYS A 88 8.80 -7.77 -4.18
CA CYS A 88 8.61 -9.07 -4.84
C CYS A 88 9.13 -9.08 -6.27
N LYS A 89 9.03 -7.97 -7.00
CA LYS A 89 9.48 -7.83 -8.39
C LYS A 89 9.95 -6.41 -8.66
N GLY A 90 10.99 -6.28 -9.49
CA GLY A 90 11.55 -4.99 -9.87
C GLY A 90 12.27 -4.29 -8.73
N HIS A 91 12.64 -3.04 -8.94
CA HIS A 91 13.44 -2.24 -8.01
C HIS A 91 12.68 -1.00 -7.59
N CYS A 92 12.73 -0.68 -6.30
CA CYS A 92 12.05 0.47 -5.74
C CYS A 92 12.99 1.25 -4.83
N ARG A 93 13.12 2.55 -5.06
CA ARG A 93 13.85 3.43 -4.16
C ARG A 93 12.93 3.82 -3.02
N TRP A 94 13.38 3.59 -1.81
CA TRP A 94 12.72 4.03 -0.59
C TRP A 94 13.49 5.17 0.04
N LYS A 95 12.74 6.18 0.46
CA LYS A 95 13.22 7.28 1.30
C LYS A 95 12.40 7.30 2.56
N VAL A 96 13.07 7.36 3.71
CA VAL A 96 12.43 7.45 5.03
C VAL A 96 13.08 8.61 5.77
N TRP A 97 12.25 9.50 6.31
CA TRP A 97 12.71 10.64 7.09
C TRP A 97 12.60 10.38 8.59
N SER A 98 13.44 11.01 9.42
CA SER A 98 13.37 10.87 10.89
C SER A 98 12.13 11.52 11.51
N ILE A 99 11.33 12.19 10.69
CA ILE A 99 10.16 12.94 11.14
C ILE A 99 9.01 11.97 11.34
N ILE A 100 8.45 12.00 12.56
CA ILE A 100 7.24 11.27 12.93
C ILE A 100 6.09 12.27 12.96
N ASN A 101 5.08 12.03 12.13
CA ASN A 101 3.86 12.84 12.15
C ASN A 101 2.85 12.21 13.12
N ASN A 102 2.54 12.91 14.19
CA ASN A 102 1.59 12.48 15.22
C ASN A 102 0.15 12.91 14.93
N GLY A 103 -0.24 12.99 13.67
CA GLY A 103 -1.62 13.30 13.27
C GLY A 103 -1.89 14.77 12.89
N VAL A 104 -0.83 15.56 12.71
CA VAL A 104 -0.96 16.89 12.13
C VAL A 104 -0.71 16.77 10.63
N ASP A 105 -1.66 17.17 9.78
CA ASP A 105 -1.59 17.17 8.30
C ASP A 105 -0.54 18.14 7.73
N THR A 106 0.51 18.41 8.45
CA THR A 106 1.65 19.17 7.96
C THR A 106 2.60 18.21 7.24
N TYR A 107 2.57 18.23 5.93
CA TYR A 107 3.66 17.65 5.16
C TYR A 107 4.95 18.35 5.57
N PRO A 108 5.95 17.63 6.07
CA PRO A 108 7.20 18.24 6.48
C PRO A 108 7.87 18.87 5.27
N ASP A 109 8.66 19.89 5.53
CA ASP A 109 9.57 20.43 4.55
C ASP A 109 10.59 19.34 4.17
N LEU A 110 10.34 18.67 3.05
CA LEU A 110 11.17 17.57 2.56
C LEU A 110 12.53 18.04 1.99
N ARG A 111 12.95 19.27 2.26
CA ARG A 111 14.31 19.76 1.96
C ARG A 111 15.35 19.07 2.82
N GLU A 112 14.96 18.51 3.96
CA GLU A 112 15.85 17.68 4.77
C GLU A 112 16.20 16.38 4.06
N ARG A 113 17.44 15.94 4.22
CA ARG A 113 17.87 14.65 3.71
C ARG A 113 17.10 13.54 4.42
N PRO A 114 16.65 12.49 3.68
CA PRO A 114 16.08 11.31 4.32
C PRO A 114 17.12 10.67 5.26
N ALA A 115 16.65 10.14 6.39
CA ALA A 115 17.49 9.39 7.32
C ALA A 115 17.93 8.03 6.72
N LEU A 116 17.09 7.49 5.84
CA LEU A 116 17.39 6.29 5.07
C LEU A 116 17.00 6.53 3.60
N GLU A 117 17.94 6.23 2.70
CA GLU A 117 17.66 6.09 1.28
C GLU A 117 18.25 4.77 0.81
N VAL A 118 17.41 3.88 0.30
CA VAL A 118 17.80 2.54 -0.12
C VAL A 118 17.06 2.12 -1.39
N VAL A 119 17.72 1.33 -2.24
CA VAL A 119 17.08 0.66 -3.37
C VAL A 119 16.79 -0.77 -2.95
N MET A 120 15.52 -1.13 -2.87
CA MET A 120 15.09 -2.47 -2.58
C MET A 120 15.03 -3.31 -3.85
N ASN A 121 15.63 -4.49 -3.79
CA ASN A 121 15.63 -5.51 -4.82
C ASN A 121 14.61 -6.62 -4.46
N PRO A 122 14.22 -7.48 -5.41
CA PRO A 122 13.38 -8.63 -5.08
C PRO A 122 13.98 -9.47 -3.96
N GLY A 123 13.19 -9.73 -2.91
CA GLY A 123 13.58 -10.40 -1.68
C GLY A 123 13.93 -9.48 -0.52
N ASP A 124 14.21 -8.19 -0.78
CA ASP A 124 14.44 -7.23 0.30
C ASP A 124 13.15 -6.86 1.01
N ALA A 125 13.27 -6.52 2.28
CA ALA A 125 12.17 -6.02 3.10
C ALA A 125 12.58 -4.80 3.91
N ILE A 126 11.61 -3.91 4.16
CA ILE A 126 11.76 -2.73 5.01
C ILE A 126 10.61 -2.66 6.01
N ILE A 127 10.93 -2.27 7.25
CA ILE A 127 9.91 -1.95 8.25
C ILE A 127 9.85 -0.43 8.38
N VAL A 128 8.66 0.12 8.20
CA VAL A 128 8.37 1.54 8.39
C VAL A 128 7.50 1.68 9.63
N PRO A 129 7.97 2.32 10.70
CA PRO A 129 7.19 2.58 11.90
C PRO A 129 5.96 3.45 11.63
N LYS A 130 4.93 3.29 12.45
CA LYS A 130 3.74 4.16 12.44
C LYS A 130 4.14 5.63 12.54
N GLY A 131 3.54 6.46 11.71
CA GLY A 131 3.74 7.91 11.70
C GLY A 131 5.05 8.36 11.02
N GLN A 132 5.92 7.45 10.62
CA GLN A 132 7.18 7.80 10.00
C GLN A 132 6.99 8.14 8.52
N ILE A 133 7.47 9.32 8.13
CA ILE A 133 7.31 9.81 6.76
C ILE A 133 8.21 9.02 5.83
N HIS A 134 7.61 8.55 4.74
CA HIS A 134 8.29 7.75 3.74
C HIS A 134 7.78 8.02 2.33
N HIS A 135 8.57 7.60 1.35
CA HIS A 135 8.24 7.66 -0.07
C HIS A 135 8.85 6.48 -0.80
N ALA A 136 8.05 5.81 -1.61
CA ALA A 136 8.46 4.71 -2.48
C ALA A 136 8.40 5.14 -3.94
N GLN A 137 9.53 5.09 -4.63
CA GLN A 137 9.67 5.43 -6.05
C GLN A 137 10.08 4.20 -6.85
N PRO A 138 9.21 3.67 -7.72
CA PRO A 138 9.58 2.59 -8.62
C PRO A 138 10.67 3.00 -9.60
N LEU A 139 11.78 2.26 -9.63
CA LEU A 139 12.88 2.44 -10.59
C LEU A 139 12.70 1.58 -11.84
N THR A 140 11.92 0.51 -11.70
CA THR A 140 11.44 -0.37 -12.77
C THR A 140 9.97 -0.67 -12.52
N ASP A 141 9.32 -1.42 -13.40
CA ASP A 141 8.03 -2.01 -13.10
C ASP A 141 8.18 -2.90 -11.87
N ARG A 142 7.33 -2.68 -10.85
CA ARG A 142 7.48 -3.31 -9.54
C ARG A 142 6.21 -4.01 -9.08
N ILE A 143 6.41 -5.02 -8.23
CA ILE A 143 5.39 -5.57 -7.34
C ILE A 143 5.98 -5.58 -5.93
N SER A 144 5.28 -4.96 -4.98
CA SER A 144 5.62 -5.00 -3.55
C SER A 144 4.39 -5.41 -2.75
N VAL A 145 4.60 -6.09 -1.65
CA VAL A 145 3.53 -6.43 -0.69
C VAL A 145 3.81 -5.69 0.60
N SER A 146 2.86 -4.90 1.08
CA SER A 146 2.91 -4.28 2.39
C SER A 146 1.96 -5.01 3.33
N PHE A 147 2.46 -5.37 4.50
CA PHE A 147 1.69 -5.86 5.64
C PHE A 147 1.56 -4.71 6.63
N ALA A 148 0.38 -4.12 6.70
CA ALA A 148 0.05 -3.03 7.59
C ALA A 148 -0.55 -3.60 8.88
N PHE A 149 0.09 -3.40 10.02
CA PHE A 149 -0.36 -3.96 11.27
C PHE A 149 -0.35 -2.93 12.41
N SER A 150 -1.31 -3.12 13.32
CA SER A 150 -1.50 -2.28 14.50
C SER A 150 -1.63 -3.14 15.74
N PRO A 151 -1.14 -2.69 16.91
CA PRO A 151 -1.36 -3.39 18.16
C PRO A 151 -2.85 -3.58 18.46
N GLY A 152 -3.20 -4.76 18.98
CA GLY A 152 -4.54 -5.09 19.44
C GLY A 152 -5.34 -5.94 18.46
N PRO A 153 -6.45 -6.53 18.94
CA PRO A 153 -7.32 -7.36 18.12
C PRO A 153 -7.98 -6.53 17.02
N LYS A 154 -8.27 -7.17 15.88
CA LYS A 154 -9.09 -6.56 14.83
C LYS A 154 -10.37 -6.02 15.43
N THR A 155 -10.51 -4.72 15.47
CA THR A 155 -11.85 -4.14 15.56
C THR A 155 -12.52 -4.55 14.25
N ILE A 156 -13.51 -5.44 14.34
CA ILE A 156 -14.31 -5.83 13.18
C ILE A 156 -15.01 -4.54 12.72
N GLN A 157 -14.40 -3.84 11.78
CA GLN A 157 -15.15 -2.88 10.99
C GLN A 157 -16.18 -3.73 10.25
N ARG A 158 -17.38 -3.77 10.79
CA ARG A 158 -18.53 -4.25 10.02
C ARG A 158 -18.55 -3.35 8.78
N ASN A 159 -18.16 -3.91 7.66
CA ASN A 159 -18.48 -3.31 6.39
C ASN A 159 -20.01 -3.23 6.36
N ILE A 160 -20.53 -2.06 6.66
CA ILE A 160 -21.91 -1.75 6.36
C ILE A 160 -21.91 -1.66 4.84
N SER A 161 -22.21 -2.78 4.19
CA SER A 161 -22.63 -2.78 2.81
C SER A 161 -23.92 -1.98 2.79
N LEU A 162 -23.84 -0.73 2.40
CA LEU A 162 -25.02 0.01 2.01
C LEU A 162 -25.51 -0.69 0.72
N ASP A 163 -26.51 -1.55 0.88
CA ASP A 163 -27.30 -2.06 -0.22
C ASP A 163 -28.00 -0.87 -0.88
N TRP A 164 -27.45 -0.41 -1.98
CA TRP A 164 -28.04 0.64 -2.81
C TRP A 164 -29.10 0.11 -3.78
N ASP A 165 -29.47 -1.19 -3.69
CA ASP A 165 -30.45 -1.84 -4.56
C ASP A 165 -31.80 -2.07 -3.90
N SER A 166 -32.31 -1.09 -3.16
CA SER A 166 -33.71 -1.09 -2.76
C SER A 166 -34.35 0.26 -3.00
N LYS A 167 -34.62 0.56 -4.32
CA LYS A 167 -35.86 1.19 -4.80
C LYS A 167 -35.91 1.17 -6.31
#